data_9927a2a887d7a6f546a5ecf43e208d6c
#
_entry.id   9927a2a887d7a6f546a5ecf43e208d6c
#
_cell.length_a   1.000
_cell.length_b   1.000
_cell.length_c   1.000
_cell.angle_alpha   90.00
_cell.angle_beta   90.00
_cell.angle_gamma   90.00
#
_symmetry.space_group_name_H-M   'P 1'
#
loop_
_entity.id
_entity.type
_entity.pdbx_description
1 polymer ?
#
loop_
_entity_poly.entity_id
_entity_poly.type
_entity_poly.pdbx_seq_one_letter_code
_entity_poly.pdbx_strand_id
1 'polypeptide(L)'
;PTAVLTPAEIKEFLAILKNLQAEGKTILLITHKLNEIMAVADRCSIIRRGEYFGTVEVADTTKEKLASLMIGKDLEIIKYERSREGKKKILEVSGLYADTEEKKDILSDFNLDVREREILGIAGVDGNGQQQFVEVLNALLKETKGKIVFDGKDLAGVPTAKRKELGLEIIAEDRHKDGLVLDFSVEENSVLENYY
;
A
#
# COMPACT_ATOMS: atom_id res chain seq x y z
N PRO A 1 -11.25 -2.96 -12.99
CA PRO A 1 -10.78 -2.00 -14.02
C PRO A 1 -10.09 -0.78 -13.44
N THR A 2 -10.27 -0.49 -12.13
CA THR A 2 -9.82 0.77 -11.49
C THR A 2 -8.53 0.63 -10.65
N ALA A 3 -7.78 -0.46 -10.78
CA ALA A 3 -6.62 -0.73 -9.92
C ALA A 3 -5.49 0.30 -10.07
N VAL A 4 -5.32 0.83 -11.29
CA VAL A 4 -4.25 1.77 -11.65
C VAL A 4 -4.74 3.22 -11.85
N LEU A 5 -6.03 3.49 -11.61
CA LEU A 5 -6.61 4.81 -11.80
C LEU A 5 -6.47 5.69 -10.57
N THR A 6 -6.22 6.97 -10.80
CA THR A 6 -6.26 8.00 -9.77
C THR A 6 -7.70 8.21 -9.25
N PRO A 7 -7.92 8.80 -8.07
CA PRO A 7 -9.26 9.10 -7.57
C PRO A 7 -10.11 10.00 -8.50
N ALA A 8 -9.47 10.89 -9.27
CA ALA A 8 -10.16 11.73 -10.26
C ALA A 8 -10.65 10.89 -11.43
N GLU A 9 -9.78 10.07 -12.02
CA GLU A 9 -10.10 9.15 -13.11
C GLU A 9 -11.17 8.13 -12.73
N ILE A 10 -11.15 7.63 -11.46
CA ILE A 10 -12.22 6.75 -10.96
C ILE A 10 -13.56 7.46 -11.00
N LYS A 11 -13.64 8.73 -10.58
CA LYS A 11 -14.90 9.49 -10.64
C LYS A 11 -15.40 9.66 -12.07
N GLU A 12 -14.52 9.97 -13.01
CA GLU A 12 -14.88 10.08 -14.43
C GLU A 12 -15.35 8.76 -15.00
N PHE A 13 -14.63 7.68 -14.71
CA PHE A 13 -15.01 6.32 -15.11
C PHE A 13 -16.41 5.94 -14.59
N LEU A 14 -16.70 6.19 -13.31
CA LEU A 14 -18.02 5.90 -12.73
C LEU A 14 -19.13 6.77 -13.35
N ALA A 15 -18.83 8.02 -13.73
CA ALA A 15 -19.76 8.88 -14.45
C ALA A 15 -20.06 8.33 -15.86
N ILE A 16 -19.04 7.82 -16.57
CA ILE A 16 -19.23 7.16 -17.87
C ILE A 16 -20.16 5.93 -17.75
N LEU A 17 -19.96 5.10 -16.71
CA LEU A 17 -20.82 3.95 -16.49
C LEU A 17 -22.29 4.36 -16.28
N LYS A 18 -22.55 5.42 -15.53
CA LYS A 18 -23.91 5.95 -15.31
C LYS A 18 -24.53 6.50 -16.60
N ASN A 19 -23.75 7.17 -17.42
CA ASN A 19 -24.23 7.66 -18.72
C ASN A 19 -24.62 6.51 -19.65
N LEU A 20 -23.79 5.48 -19.72
CA LEU A 20 -24.09 4.27 -20.51
C LEU A 20 -25.36 3.55 -19.99
N GLN A 21 -25.55 3.49 -18.67
CA GLN A 21 -26.79 2.97 -18.08
C GLN A 21 -28.00 3.81 -18.50
N ALA A 22 -27.91 5.13 -18.47
CA ALA A 22 -28.97 6.05 -18.90
C ALA A 22 -29.30 5.90 -20.40
N GLU A 23 -28.32 5.50 -21.22
CA GLU A 23 -28.50 5.16 -22.63
C GLU A 23 -29.11 3.77 -22.85
N GLY A 24 -29.49 3.07 -21.77
CA GLY A 24 -30.13 1.74 -21.83
C GLY A 24 -29.14 0.57 -21.91
N LYS A 25 -27.85 0.78 -21.64
CA LYS A 25 -26.87 -0.31 -21.58
C LYS A 25 -26.93 -1.05 -20.26
N THR A 26 -26.84 -2.36 -20.30
CA THR A 26 -26.68 -3.21 -19.11
C THR A 26 -25.20 -3.42 -18.85
N ILE A 27 -24.75 -3.23 -17.61
CA ILE A 27 -23.34 -3.27 -17.21
C ILE A 27 -23.15 -4.32 -16.13
N LEU A 28 -22.20 -5.22 -16.32
CA LEU A 28 -21.70 -6.12 -15.29
C LEU A 28 -20.31 -5.64 -14.86
N LEU A 29 -20.21 -5.21 -13.60
CA LEU A 29 -18.96 -4.73 -13.00
C LEU A 29 -18.48 -5.72 -11.96
N ILE A 30 -17.20 -6.14 -12.07
CA ILE A 30 -16.54 -6.98 -11.07
C ILE A 30 -15.47 -6.12 -10.39
N THR A 31 -15.63 -5.91 -9.08
CA THR A 31 -14.71 -5.14 -8.26
C THR A 31 -14.77 -5.58 -6.80
N HIS A 32 -13.70 -5.36 -6.05
CA HIS A 32 -13.66 -5.50 -4.60
C HIS A 32 -13.70 -4.14 -3.88
N LYS A 33 -13.80 -3.04 -4.63
CA LYS A 33 -13.83 -1.68 -4.09
C LYS A 33 -15.27 -1.27 -3.78
N LEU A 34 -15.67 -1.35 -2.52
CA LEU A 34 -17.04 -1.07 -2.07
C LEU A 34 -17.53 0.33 -2.46
N ASN A 35 -16.64 1.33 -2.48
CA ASN A 35 -16.98 2.68 -2.92
C ASN A 35 -17.51 2.74 -4.35
N GLU A 36 -16.95 1.92 -5.25
CA GLU A 36 -17.39 1.85 -6.63
C GLU A 36 -18.77 1.20 -6.74
N ILE A 37 -18.98 0.09 -6.01
CA ILE A 37 -20.28 -0.60 -5.94
C ILE A 37 -21.36 0.36 -5.45
N MET A 38 -21.13 1.01 -4.30
CA MET A 38 -22.08 1.96 -3.71
C MET A 38 -22.37 3.17 -4.60
N ALA A 39 -21.45 3.53 -5.49
CA ALA A 39 -21.60 4.71 -6.34
C ALA A 39 -22.43 4.44 -7.60
N VAL A 40 -22.38 3.23 -8.20
CA VAL A 40 -22.96 3.01 -9.54
C VAL A 40 -23.83 1.77 -9.65
N ALA A 41 -23.73 0.78 -8.77
CA ALA A 41 -24.47 -0.46 -8.92
C ALA A 41 -25.88 -0.35 -8.34
N ASP A 42 -26.86 -0.96 -9.00
CA ASP A 42 -28.22 -1.10 -8.48
C ASP A 42 -28.26 -2.26 -7.46
N ARG A 43 -27.59 -3.36 -7.78
CA ARG A 43 -27.52 -4.55 -6.93
C ARG A 43 -26.12 -5.16 -6.96
N CYS A 44 -25.77 -5.88 -5.89
CA CYS A 44 -24.49 -6.54 -5.73
C CYS A 44 -24.67 -8.01 -5.39
N SER A 45 -24.04 -8.87 -6.21
CA SER A 45 -23.96 -10.31 -5.94
C SER A 45 -22.61 -10.63 -5.29
N ILE A 46 -22.65 -11.38 -4.21
CA ILE A 46 -21.46 -11.72 -3.41
C ILE A 46 -21.00 -13.13 -3.77
N ILE A 47 -19.73 -13.25 -4.17
CA ILE A 47 -19.06 -14.53 -4.41
C ILE A 47 -17.86 -14.61 -3.48
N ARG A 48 -17.71 -15.73 -2.78
CA ARG A 48 -16.59 -15.96 -1.86
C ARG A 48 -16.13 -17.41 -2.00
N ARG A 49 -14.84 -17.63 -2.29
CA ARG A 49 -14.25 -18.98 -2.48
C ARG A 49 -14.99 -19.85 -3.52
N GLY A 50 -15.53 -19.22 -4.56
CA GLY A 50 -16.29 -19.91 -5.59
C GLY A 50 -17.77 -20.14 -5.27
N GLU A 51 -18.23 -19.84 -4.06
CA GLU A 51 -19.61 -19.99 -3.63
C GLU A 51 -20.38 -18.66 -3.72
N TYR A 52 -21.65 -18.75 -4.11
CA TYR A 52 -22.58 -17.62 -4.17
C TYR A 52 -23.26 -17.40 -2.81
N PHE A 53 -23.17 -16.19 -2.27
CA PHE A 53 -23.72 -15.79 -0.97
C PHE A 53 -24.95 -14.88 -1.07
N GLY A 54 -25.54 -14.77 -2.25
CA GLY A 54 -26.74 -13.98 -2.45
C GLY A 54 -26.50 -12.67 -3.20
N THR A 55 -27.61 -12.00 -3.52
CA THR A 55 -27.63 -10.67 -4.12
C THR A 55 -28.37 -9.72 -3.19
N VAL A 56 -27.85 -8.52 -3.04
CA VAL A 56 -28.45 -7.43 -2.24
C VAL A 56 -28.68 -6.22 -3.12
N GLU A 57 -29.77 -5.48 -2.87
CA GLU A 57 -29.98 -4.16 -3.46
C GLU A 57 -29.02 -3.17 -2.79
N VAL A 58 -28.31 -2.38 -3.60
CA VAL A 58 -27.32 -1.43 -3.09
C VAL A 58 -27.99 -0.31 -2.28
N ALA A 59 -29.21 0.08 -2.64
CA ALA A 59 -30.00 1.07 -1.91
C ALA A 59 -30.35 0.63 -0.48
N ASP A 60 -30.44 -0.69 -0.22
CA ASP A 60 -30.88 -1.27 1.06
C ASP A 60 -29.71 -1.82 1.89
N THR A 61 -28.47 -1.50 1.53
CA THR A 61 -27.28 -2.03 2.21
C THR A 61 -26.28 -0.93 2.56
N THR A 62 -25.26 -1.29 3.34
CA THR A 62 -24.14 -0.41 3.71
C THR A 62 -22.82 -1.03 3.33
N LYS A 63 -21.76 -0.22 3.29
CA LYS A 63 -20.39 -0.70 3.02
C LYS A 63 -19.95 -1.76 4.03
N GLU A 64 -20.28 -1.55 5.30
CA GLU A 64 -19.94 -2.44 6.42
C GLU A 64 -20.61 -3.80 6.21
N LYS A 65 -21.90 -3.80 5.84
CA LYS A 65 -22.66 -5.03 5.58
C LYS A 65 -22.12 -5.77 4.36
N LEU A 66 -21.79 -5.07 3.27
CA LEU A 66 -21.16 -5.67 2.10
C LEU A 66 -19.79 -6.26 2.46
N ALA A 67 -18.97 -5.53 3.22
CA ALA A 67 -17.67 -6.01 3.68
C ALA A 67 -17.80 -7.28 4.54
N SER A 68 -18.73 -7.32 5.48
CA SER A 68 -19.00 -8.51 6.31
C SER A 68 -19.42 -9.72 5.46
N LEU A 69 -20.27 -9.51 4.46
CA LEU A 69 -20.68 -10.58 3.53
C LEU A 69 -19.50 -11.09 2.70
N MET A 70 -18.63 -10.21 2.20
CA MET A 70 -17.44 -10.57 1.42
C MET A 70 -16.40 -11.33 2.24
N ILE A 71 -16.18 -10.93 3.50
CA ILE A 71 -15.20 -11.54 4.41
C ILE A 71 -15.78 -12.78 5.10
N GLY A 72 -17.07 -12.78 5.37
CA GLY A 72 -17.80 -13.86 6.06
C GLY A 72 -17.73 -13.81 7.57
N LYS A 73 -17.40 -12.66 8.13
CA LYS A 73 -17.43 -12.37 9.56
C LYS A 73 -17.68 -10.89 9.77
N ASP A 74 -18.25 -10.55 10.91
CA ASP A 74 -18.44 -9.15 11.27
C ASP A 74 -17.09 -8.44 11.45
N LEU A 75 -17.03 -7.21 10.95
CA LEU A 75 -15.85 -6.37 11.07
C LEU A 75 -15.93 -5.59 12.39
N GLU A 76 -15.02 -5.89 13.30
CA GLU A 76 -14.79 -5.04 14.46
C GLU A 76 -13.99 -3.81 14.03
N ILE A 77 -14.57 -2.63 14.21
CA ILE A 77 -13.85 -1.37 14.00
C ILE A 77 -12.96 -1.12 15.21
N ILE A 78 -11.69 -1.44 15.08
CA ILE A 78 -10.69 -1.18 16.12
C ILE A 78 -10.39 0.33 16.11
N LYS A 79 -10.75 1.03 17.18
CA LYS A 79 -10.38 2.42 17.39
C LYS A 79 -9.02 2.49 18.06
N TYR A 80 -8.06 3.13 17.41
CA TYR A 80 -6.74 3.39 17.98
C TYR A 80 -6.67 4.83 18.51
N GLU A 81 -6.23 4.98 19.74
CA GLU A 81 -5.79 6.28 20.23
C GLU A 81 -4.41 6.60 19.64
N ARG A 82 -4.31 7.74 18.98
CA ARG A 82 -3.10 8.19 18.31
C ARG A 82 -2.48 9.34 19.10
N SER A 83 -1.33 9.11 19.73
CA SER A 83 -0.53 10.17 20.34
C SER A 83 0.91 10.09 19.87
N ARG A 84 1.49 11.26 19.53
CA ARG A 84 2.90 11.41 19.19
C ARG A 84 3.72 11.95 20.35
N GLU A 85 3.08 12.46 21.40
CA GLU A 85 3.77 13.09 22.53
C GLU A 85 4.71 12.13 23.26
N GLY A 86 5.92 12.58 23.54
CA GLY A 86 6.92 11.87 24.33
C GLY A 86 7.54 10.64 23.64
N LYS A 87 7.14 10.29 22.41
CA LYS A 87 7.69 9.13 21.71
C LYS A 87 9.04 9.45 21.06
N LYS A 88 10.01 8.53 21.24
CA LYS A 88 11.32 8.60 20.61
C LYS A 88 11.20 8.52 19.09
N LYS A 89 11.99 9.28 18.36
CA LYS A 89 12.14 9.10 16.91
C LYS A 89 12.98 7.85 16.66
N ILE A 90 12.46 6.97 15.82
CA ILE A 90 13.13 5.72 15.42
C ILE A 90 13.77 5.86 14.06
N LEU A 91 13.12 6.53 13.11
CA LEU A 91 13.68 6.85 11.81
C LEU A 91 13.69 8.37 11.65
N GLU A 92 14.83 8.91 11.25
CA GLU A 92 15.00 10.32 10.90
C GLU A 92 15.69 10.41 9.55
N VAL A 93 15.06 11.09 8.61
CA VAL A 93 15.58 11.36 7.28
C VAL A 93 15.67 12.86 7.10
N SER A 94 16.83 13.37 6.72
CA SER A 94 17.08 14.79 6.59
C SER A 94 17.79 15.13 5.29
N GLY A 95 17.17 16.01 4.49
CA GLY A 95 17.73 16.52 3.26
C GLY A 95 18.14 15.43 2.27
N LEU A 96 17.34 14.35 2.15
CA LEU A 96 17.69 13.20 1.34
C LEU A 96 17.52 13.51 -0.15
N TYR A 97 18.55 13.18 -0.92
CA TYR A 97 18.55 13.19 -2.39
C TYR A 97 18.96 11.83 -2.91
N ALA A 98 18.34 11.40 -4.00
CA ALA A 98 18.73 10.20 -4.72
C ALA A 98 18.47 10.36 -6.22
N ASP A 99 19.32 9.71 -7.02
CA ASP A 99 19.23 9.66 -8.47
C ASP A 99 18.99 8.22 -8.93
N THR A 100 18.28 8.05 -10.02
CA THR A 100 18.23 6.79 -10.78
C THR A 100 18.97 6.98 -12.11
N GLU A 101 19.19 5.90 -12.84
CA GLU A 101 19.78 5.97 -14.18
C GLU A 101 18.93 6.82 -15.13
N GLU A 102 17.61 6.79 -14.95
CA GLU A 102 16.64 7.45 -15.83
C GLU A 102 16.34 8.88 -15.38
N LYS A 103 16.42 9.18 -14.09
CA LYS A 103 15.99 10.47 -13.53
C LYS A 103 16.91 10.95 -12.42
N LYS A 104 17.39 12.18 -12.58
CA LYS A 104 18.09 12.91 -11.49
C LYS A 104 17.08 13.48 -10.51
N ASP A 105 17.53 13.59 -9.26
CA ASP A 105 16.75 14.16 -8.15
C ASP A 105 15.34 13.53 -8.01
N ILE A 106 15.24 12.20 -8.19
CA ILE A 106 13.98 11.48 -7.97
C ILE A 106 13.52 11.63 -6.53
N LEU A 107 14.46 11.76 -5.59
CA LEU A 107 14.26 12.31 -4.26
C LEU A 107 15.03 13.63 -4.17
N SER A 108 14.36 14.68 -3.73
CA SER A 108 14.92 16.03 -3.64
C SER A 108 14.50 16.67 -2.32
N ASP A 109 15.49 16.95 -1.45
CA ASP A 109 15.31 17.51 -0.11
C ASP A 109 14.22 16.78 0.72
N PHE A 110 14.18 15.44 0.60
CA PHE A 110 13.17 14.65 1.27
C PHE A 110 13.47 14.55 2.78
N ASN A 111 12.49 14.92 3.59
CA ASN A 111 12.59 14.98 5.03
C ASN A 111 11.43 14.20 5.66
N LEU A 112 11.71 13.37 6.69
CA LEU A 112 10.73 12.51 7.33
C LEU A 112 11.20 12.14 8.73
N ASP A 113 10.29 12.02 9.69
CA ASP A 113 10.55 11.30 10.94
C ASP A 113 9.43 10.29 11.26
N VAL A 114 9.82 9.13 11.80
CA VAL A 114 8.89 8.10 12.30
C VAL A 114 9.23 7.82 13.76
N ARG A 115 8.21 7.78 14.60
CA ARG A 115 8.35 7.61 16.05
C ARG A 115 7.99 6.19 16.49
N GLU A 116 8.34 5.84 17.69
CA GLU A 116 7.94 4.57 18.30
C GLU A 116 6.43 4.35 18.22
N ARG A 117 6.04 3.13 17.79
CA ARG A 117 4.63 2.71 17.68
C ARG A 117 3.78 3.64 16.79
N GLU A 118 4.42 4.34 15.87
CA GLU A 118 3.76 5.16 14.87
C GLU A 118 3.55 4.37 13.59
N ILE A 119 2.40 4.56 12.95
CA ILE A 119 2.17 4.19 11.55
C ILE A 119 2.15 5.49 10.78
N LEU A 120 3.18 5.72 9.98
CA LEU A 120 3.26 6.87 9.08
C LEU A 120 2.84 6.44 7.67
N GLY A 121 1.81 7.07 7.12
CA GLY A 121 1.41 6.88 5.72
C GLY A 121 2.14 7.87 4.81
N ILE A 122 2.73 7.37 3.72
CA ILE A 122 3.28 8.17 2.64
C ILE A 122 2.32 8.05 1.46
N ALA A 123 1.72 9.17 1.03
CA ALA A 123 0.79 9.20 -0.09
C ALA A 123 1.42 9.94 -1.27
N GLY A 124 1.20 9.41 -2.47
CA GLY A 124 1.66 10.02 -3.72
C GLY A 124 1.14 9.24 -4.91
N VAL A 125 1.15 9.87 -6.08
CA VAL A 125 0.90 9.19 -7.35
C VAL A 125 2.15 8.37 -7.69
N ASP A 126 1.96 7.25 -8.37
CA ASP A 126 3.04 6.39 -8.83
C ASP A 126 4.14 7.17 -9.60
N GLY A 127 5.40 6.77 -9.41
CA GLY A 127 6.55 7.44 -10.03
C GLY A 127 7.05 8.71 -9.33
N ASN A 128 6.54 9.05 -8.13
CA ASN A 128 6.96 10.23 -7.36
C ASN A 128 8.07 9.96 -6.31
N GLY A 129 8.76 8.82 -6.40
CA GLY A 129 9.92 8.54 -5.57
C GLY A 129 9.66 7.67 -4.33
N GLN A 130 8.43 7.20 -4.09
CA GLN A 130 8.11 6.35 -2.94
C GLN A 130 8.91 5.05 -2.97
N GLN A 131 8.97 4.39 -4.12
CA GLN A 131 9.76 3.18 -4.32
C GLN A 131 11.25 3.45 -4.09
N GLN A 132 11.78 4.54 -4.67
CA GLN A 132 13.19 4.90 -4.53
C GLN A 132 13.56 5.22 -3.08
N PHE A 133 12.65 5.80 -2.32
CA PHE A 133 12.85 5.99 -0.88
C PHE A 133 13.00 4.64 -0.15
N VAL A 134 12.16 3.65 -0.45
CA VAL A 134 12.28 2.30 0.10
C VAL A 134 13.59 1.63 -0.34
N GLU A 135 13.99 1.79 -1.60
CA GLU A 135 15.26 1.28 -2.12
C GLU A 135 16.48 1.90 -1.41
N VAL A 136 16.44 3.21 -1.13
CA VAL A 136 17.50 3.89 -0.33
C VAL A 136 17.52 3.35 1.10
N LEU A 137 16.35 3.17 1.73
CA LEU A 137 16.27 2.57 3.08
C LEU A 137 16.83 1.16 3.11
N ASN A 138 16.74 0.42 2.03
CA ASN A 138 17.23 -0.95 1.90
C ASN A 138 18.67 -1.05 1.38
N ALA A 139 19.34 0.08 1.16
CA ALA A 139 20.67 0.19 0.54
C ALA A 139 20.76 -0.43 -0.89
N LEU A 140 19.64 -0.53 -1.59
CA LEU A 140 19.57 -0.94 -2.99
C LEU A 140 19.83 0.24 -3.94
N LEU A 141 19.42 1.44 -3.54
CA LEU A 141 19.72 2.70 -4.19
C LEU A 141 20.59 3.54 -3.26
N LYS A 142 21.65 4.15 -3.81
CA LYS A 142 22.54 4.99 -3.02
C LYS A 142 22.03 6.44 -2.98
N GLU A 143 21.97 6.99 -1.79
CA GLU A 143 21.73 8.43 -1.61
C GLU A 143 22.89 9.26 -2.19
N THR A 144 22.57 10.40 -2.80
CA THR A 144 23.56 11.35 -3.31
C THR A 144 23.89 12.41 -2.27
N LYS A 145 22.90 12.77 -1.43
CA LYS A 145 23.05 13.71 -0.30
C LYS A 145 22.03 13.36 0.80
N GLY A 146 22.24 13.94 1.96
CA GLY A 146 21.35 13.83 3.11
C GLY A 146 21.84 12.84 4.15
N LYS A 147 20.96 12.55 5.09
CA LYS A 147 21.27 11.68 6.22
C LYS A 147 20.06 10.83 6.58
N ILE A 148 20.32 9.58 6.91
CA ILE A 148 19.32 8.64 7.43
C ILE A 148 19.84 8.09 8.76
N VAL A 149 19.06 8.29 9.82
CA VAL A 149 19.37 7.78 11.17
C VAL A 149 18.25 6.82 11.57
N PHE A 150 18.61 5.61 11.96
CA PHE A 150 17.71 4.59 12.47
C PHE A 150 18.11 4.19 13.89
N ASP A 151 17.20 4.36 14.84
CA ASP A 151 17.41 4.15 16.28
C ASP A 151 18.72 4.78 16.80
N GLY A 152 18.99 6.02 16.37
CA GLY A 152 20.17 6.79 16.74
C GLY A 152 21.46 6.41 15.98
N LYS A 153 21.42 5.44 15.06
CA LYS A 153 22.57 5.02 14.24
C LYS A 153 22.47 5.57 12.83
N ASP A 154 23.55 6.16 12.35
CA ASP A 154 23.65 6.63 10.97
C ASP A 154 23.74 5.42 10.03
N LEU A 155 22.90 5.40 8.98
CA LEU A 155 22.85 4.32 8.01
C LEU A 155 23.76 4.54 6.80
N ALA A 156 24.55 5.62 6.75
CA ALA A 156 25.46 5.88 5.65
C ALA A 156 26.45 4.72 5.46
N GLY A 157 26.47 4.12 4.26
CA GLY A 157 27.35 2.99 3.94
C GLY A 157 27.03 1.69 4.69
N VAL A 158 25.95 1.61 5.47
CA VAL A 158 25.52 0.37 6.14
C VAL A 158 24.81 -0.53 5.12
N PRO A 159 25.31 -1.75 4.87
CA PRO A 159 24.71 -2.66 3.90
C PRO A 159 23.38 -3.24 4.40
N THR A 160 22.55 -3.73 3.48
CA THR A 160 21.19 -4.28 3.73
C THR A 160 21.15 -5.28 4.88
N ALA A 161 22.05 -6.28 4.90
CA ALA A 161 22.09 -7.28 5.97
C ALA A 161 22.26 -6.66 7.38
N LYS A 162 23.12 -5.65 7.49
CA LYS A 162 23.34 -4.95 8.75
C LYS A 162 22.17 -4.05 9.14
N ARG A 163 21.44 -3.48 8.18
CA ARG A 163 20.20 -2.73 8.44
C ARG A 163 19.10 -3.65 8.99
N LYS A 164 18.99 -4.89 8.46
CA LYS A 164 18.11 -5.92 8.99
C LYS A 164 18.48 -6.33 10.44
N GLU A 165 19.76 -6.55 10.72
CA GLU A 165 20.24 -6.83 12.09
C GLU A 165 19.91 -5.70 13.07
N LEU A 166 19.77 -4.44 12.60
CA LEU A 166 19.31 -3.31 13.40
C LEU A 166 17.79 -3.29 13.62
N GLY A 167 17.04 -4.17 12.94
CA GLY A 167 15.58 -4.26 13.02
C GLY A 167 14.85 -3.43 11.97
N LEU A 168 15.52 -2.98 10.90
CA LEU A 168 14.86 -2.33 9.77
C LEU A 168 14.42 -3.39 8.76
N GLU A 169 13.12 -3.70 8.77
CA GLU A 169 12.50 -4.68 7.89
C GLU A 169 11.64 -4.01 6.82
N ILE A 170 11.55 -4.62 5.65
CA ILE A 170 10.81 -4.10 4.50
C ILE A 170 9.90 -5.17 3.94
N ILE A 171 8.65 -4.80 3.66
CA ILE A 171 7.72 -5.60 2.87
C ILE A 171 7.74 -5.05 1.45
N ALA A 172 8.16 -5.86 0.49
CA ALA A 172 8.23 -5.48 -0.91
C ALA A 172 6.85 -5.14 -1.48
N GLU A 173 6.76 -4.07 -2.29
CA GLU A 173 5.54 -3.69 -2.99
C GLU A 173 5.12 -4.78 -3.98
N ASP A 174 6.02 -5.20 -4.86
CA ASP A 174 5.83 -6.38 -5.71
C ASP A 174 6.43 -7.62 -5.04
N ARG A 175 5.55 -8.35 -4.34
CA ARG A 175 5.95 -9.59 -3.66
C ARG A 175 6.43 -10.70 -4.59
N HIS A 176 5.98 -10.72 -5.85
CA HIS A 176 6.37 -11.75 -6.81
C HIS A 176 7.75 -11.48 -7.41
N LYS A 177 8.11 -10.21 -7.55
CA LYS A 177 9.39 -9.80 -8.10
C LYS A 177 10.47 -9.70 -7.03
N ASP A 178 10.16 -9.08 -5.90
CA ASP A 178 11.13 -8.63 -4.93
C ASP A 178 10.96 -9.25 -3.52
N GLY A 179 9.84 -9.94 -3.26
CA GLY A 179 9.49 -10.43 -1.93
C GLY A 179 9.52 -11.95 -1.76
N LEU A 180 9.46 -12.72 -2.84
CA LEU A 180 9.37 -14.19 -2.81
C LEU A 180 10.21 -14.79 -3.93
N VAL A 181 10.76 -15.99 -3.69
CA VAL A 181 11.26 -16.89 -4.75
C VAL A 181 10.12 -17.85 -5.09
N LEU A 182 9.50 -17.67 -6.26
CA LEU A 182 8.26 -18.38 -6.62
C LEU A 182 8.43 -19.90 -6.73
N ASP A 183 9.64 -20.37 -7.06
CA ASP A 183 9.97 -21.81 -7.13
C ASP A 183 10.25 -22.44 -5.76
N PHE A 184 10.32 -21.64 -4.70
CA PHE A 184 10.55 -22.11 -3.34
C PHE A 184 9.23 -22.46 -2.66
N SER A 185 9.29 -23.42 -1.75
CA SER A 185 8.19 -23.74 -0.84
C SER A 185 7.89 -22.56 0.12
N VAL A 186 6.75 -22.62 0.79
CA VAL A 186 6.42 -21.65 1.86
C VAL A 186 7.44 -21.69 2.98
N GLU A 187 7.93 -22.90 3.34
CA GLU A 187 8.96 -23.10 4.36
C GLU A 187 10.27 -22.40 3.99
N GLU A 188 10.78 -22.62 2.77
CA GLU A 188 11.99 -21.99 2.25
C GLU A 188 11.87 -20.48 2.18
N ASN A 189 10.74 -19.95 1.68
CA ASN A 189 10.50 -18.51 1.64
C ASN A 189 10.39 -17.90 3.05
N SER A 190 9.88 -18.64 4.05
CA SER A 190 9.74 -18.14 5.42
C SER A 190 11.09 -17.93 6.14
N VAL A 191 12.14 -18.62 5.71
CA VAL A 191 13.49 -18.50 6.28
C VAL A 191 14.46 -17.72 5.39
N LEU A 192 14.03 -17.32 4.19
CA LEU A 192 14.88 -16.70 3.17
C LEU A 192 15.67 -15.49 3.68
N GLU A 193 15.09 -14.71 4.58
CA GLU A 193 15.71 -13.51 5.13
C GLU A 193 16.61 -13.77 6.37
N ASN A 194 16.56 -14.97 6.94
CA ASN A 194 17.20 -15.31 8.22
C ASN A 194 18.11 -16.55 8.17
N TYR A 195 18.52 -17.01 6.97
CA TYR A 195 19.26 -18.26 6.82
C TYR A 195 20.79 -18.16 7.06
N TYR A 196 21.32 -16.98 7.39
CA TYR A 196 22.75 -16.71 7.62
C TYR A 196 23.13 -16.67 9.09
#